data_7f323f191860ed2de53f87fd753a9950
#
_entry.id   7f323f191860ed2de53f87fd753a9950
#
_cell.length_a   1.000
_cell.length_b   1.000
_cell.length_c   1.000
_cell.angle_alpha   90.00
_cell.angle_beta   90.00
_cell.angle_gamma   90.00
#
_symmetry.space_group_name_H-M   'P 1'
#
loop_
_entity.id
_entity.type
_entity.pdbx_description
1 polymer ?
#
loop_
_entity_poly.entity_id
_entity_poly.type
_entity_poly.pdbx_seq_one_letter_code
_entity_poly.pdbx_strand_id
1 'polypeptide(L)'
;MRTSLTALATILALAACDPVRVPSTSATDPAPTEAPAAPTAEEIAAETERLNAWFEEKFEDELLESPIQLTFLGRDERQGEIDDFSEAAQDAQLQRTLANAAELAASFDYEKLTPDAKISYDIWMYQAETAQAADAFRYNGYIFVQMQAIHTFFPQLLIAFHKVIDGEDMDNYLLRVSGSANAIDQLITLSKTNAETGVRPPYFAFDSVIEEANKIISGAPFDESGED
;
A
#
# COMPACT_ATOMS: atom_id res chain seq x y z
N MET A 1 -0.84 -63.75 6.19
CA MET A 1 -2.06 -64.54 6.26
C MET A 1 -3.01 -64.06 5.19
N ARG A 2 -3.40 -65.00 4.33
CA ARG A 2 -4.33 -64.81 3.19
C ARG A 2 -5.78 -64.80 3.69
N THR A 3 -6.65 -64.05 3.03
CA THR A 3 -8.06 -64.37 2.75
C THR A 3 -8.64 -63.23 1.94
N SER A 4 -8.92 -63.31 0.75
CA SER A 4 -9.95 -63.99 -0.07
C SER A 4 -11.07 -63.02 -0.48
N LEU A 5 -11.11 -62.75 -1.79
CA LEU A 5 -12.20 -62.14 -2.57
C LEU A 5 -13.47 -62.95 -2.46
N THR A 6 -14.62 -62.31 -2.46
CA THR A 6 -15.87 -62.89 -2.96
C THR A 6 -16.59 -61.87 -3.85
N ALA A 7 -16.63 -62.19 -5.12
CA ALA A 7 -17.43 -61.52 -6.14
C ALA A 7 -18.87 -62.01 -6.07
N LEU A 8 -19.85 -61.14 -6.07
CA LEU A 8 -21.27 -61.46 -6.20
C LEU A 8 -21.77 -60.87 -7.53
N ALA A 9 -21.98 -61.77 -8.48
CA ALA A 9 -22.59 -61.45 -9.77
C ALA A 9 -24.12 -61.49 -9.63
N THR A 10 -24.79 -60.38 -9.89
CA THR A 10 -26.24 -60.33 -9.98
C THR A 10 -26.66 -60.17 -11.44
N ILE A 11 -27.32 -61.21 -11.92
CA ILE A 11 -27.91 -61.25 -13.27
C ILE A 11 -29.20 -60.46 -13.27
N LEU A 12 -29.30 -59.45 -14.14
CA LEU A 12 -30.49 -58.62 -14.31
C LEU A 12 -31.25 -59.13 -15.57
N ALA A 13 -32.47 -59.56 -15.36
CA ALA A 13 -33.37 -59.97 -16.42
C ALA A 13 -33.91 -58.81 -17.20
N LEU A 14 -33.79 -58.81 -18.52
CA LEU A 14 -34.44 -57.85 -19.42
C LEU A 14 -35.93 -58.18 -19.53
N ALA A 15 -36.75 -57.23 -19.04
CA ALA A 15 -38.16 -57.18 -19.40
C ALA A 15 -38.31 -56.15 -20.55
N ALA A 16 -38.81 -56.67 -21.66
CA ALA A 16 -39.17 -55.88 -22.82
C ALA A 16 -40.43 -55.07 -22.51
N CYS A 17 -40.35 -53.74 -22.53
CA CYS A 17 -41.50 -52.86 -22.55
C CYS A 17 -41.60 -52.18 -23.91
N ASP A 18 -42.80 -52.19 -24.48
CA ASP A 18 -43.15 -51.55 -25.73
C ASP A 18 -42.93 -50.00 -25.67
N PRO A 19 -42.52 -49.38 -26.76
CA PRO A 19 -42.31 -47.91 -26.76
C PRO A 19 -43.64 -47.20 -26.79
N VAL A 20 -44.03 -46.56 -25.71
CA VAL A 20 -45.09 -45.54 -25.69
C VAL A 20 -44.61 -44.35 -26.51
N ARG A 21 -45.30 -44.11 -27.63
CA ARG A 21 -45.08 -42.97 -28.51
C ARG A 21 -45.55 -41.70 -27.80
N VAL A 22 -44.64 -40.95 -27.21
CA VAL A 22 -44.89 -39.61 -26.66
C VAL A 22 -44.89 -38.63 -27.84
N PRO A 23 -45.90 -37.74 -27.95
CA PRO A 23 -45.90 -36.69 -29.02
C PRO A 23 -44.71 -35.76 -28.75
N SER A 24 -43.86 -35.60 -29.78
CA SER A 24 -42.78 -34.61 -29.79
C SER A 24 -43.40 -33.19 -29.75
N THR A 25 -43.46 -32.61 -28.57
CA THR A 25 -43.53 -31.17 -28.44
C THR A 25 -42.15 -30.64 -28.84
N SER A 26 -42.09 -29.94 -29.95
CA SER A 26 -40.93 -29.16 -30.35
C SER A 26 -40.63 -28.15 -29.24
N ALA A 27 -39.71 -28.51 -28.36
CA ALA A 27 -39.09 -27.52 -27.52
C ALA A 27 -38.33 -26.56 -28.45
N THR A 28 -38.82 -25.35 -28.56
CA THR A 28 -38.06 -24.27 -29.19
C THR A 28 -36.79 -24.11 -28.33
N ASP A 29 -35.65 -24.53 -28.88
CA ASP A 29 -34.36 -24.23 -28.29
C ASP A 29 -34.29 -22.73 -28.00
N PRO A 30 -33.92 -22.30 -26.76
CA PRO A 30 -33.70 -20.91 -26.55
C PRO A 30 -32.58 -20.46 -27.48
N ALA A 31 -32.85 -19.36 -28.19
CA ALA A 31 -31.87 -18.75 -29.08
C ALA A 31 -30.54 -18.64 -28.35
N PRO A 32 -29.40 -18.98 -28.98
CA PRO A 32 -28.09 -18.84 -28.34
C PRO A 32 -27.96 -17.38 -27.90
N THR A 33 -27.78 -17.18 -26.59
CA THR A 33 -27.41 -15.87 -26.04
C THR A 33 -26.08 -15.51 -26.68
N GLU A 34 -26.11 -14.53 -27.56
CA GLU A 34 -24.90 -14.02 -28.21
C GLU A 34 -23.92 -13.60 -27.14
N ALA A 35 -22.76 -14.22 -27.10
CA ALA A 35 -21.70 -13.85 -26.17
C ALA A 35 -21.33 -12.37 -26.41
N PRO A 36 -21.05 -11.60 -25.36
CA PRO A 36 -20.64 -10.20 -25.53
C PRO A 36 -19.50 -10.12 -26.55
N ALA A 37 -19.60 -9.21 -27.50
CA ALA A 37 -18.55 -8.99 -28.48
C ALA A 37 -17.25 -8.60 -27.74
N ALA A 38 -16.10 -9.14 -28.18
CA ALA A 38 -14.81 -8.76 -27.63
C ALA A 38 -14.58 -7.25 -27.80
N PRO A 39 -13.97 -6.57 -26.81
CA PRO A 39 -13.74 -5.14 -26.88
C PRO A 39 -12.87 -4.78 -28.10
N THR A 40 -13.18 -3.66 -28.73
CA THR A 40 -12.41 -3.14 -29.86
C THR A 40 -11.09 -2.53 -29.37
N ALA A 41 -10.10 -2.41 -30.28
CA ALA A 41 -8.83 -1.76 -29.96
C ALA A 41 -9.00 -0.29 -29.51
N GLU A 42 -10.02 0.41 -30.04
CA GLU A 42 -10.33 1.78 -29.66
C GLU A 42 -10.91 1.87 -28.24
N GLU A 43 -11.81 0.96 -27.86
CA GLU A 43 -12.33 0.87 -26.49
C GLU A 43 -11.24 0.55 -25.49
N ILE A 44 -10.30 -0.37 -25.83
CA ILE A 44 -9.17 -0.72 -24.98
C ILE A 44 -8.24 0.48 -24.79
N ALA A 45 -7.96 1.22 -25.87
CA ALA A 45 -7.10 2.41 -25.76
C ALA A 45 -7.74 3.50 -24.89
N ALA A 46 -9.02 3.76 -25.09
CA ALA A 46 -9.75 4.78 -24.32
C ALA A 46 -9.84 4.44 -22.83
N GLU A 47 -10.15 3.18 -22.48
CA GLU A 47 -10.24 2.74 -21.10
C GLU A 47 -8.86 2.77 -20.41
N THR A 48 -7.81 2.37 -21.13
CA THR A 48 -6.42 2.43 -20.62
C THR A 48 -5.98 3.89 -20.39
N GLU A 49 -6.31 4.82 -21.28
CA GLU A 49 -6.00 6.24 -21.10
C GLU A 49 -6.74 6.81 -19.87
N ARG A 50 -8.00 6.46 -19.70
CA ARG A 50 -8.80 6.85 -18.53
C ARG A 50 -8.21 6.32 -17.23
N LEU A 51 -7.75 5.06 -17.22
CA LEU A 51 -7.08 4.46 -16.06
C LEU A 51 -5.75 5.17 -15.74
N ASN A 52 -4.94 5.47 -16.75
CA ASN A 52 -3.69 6.18 -16.52
C ASN A 52 -3.92 7.58 -15.96
N ALA A 53 -4.92 8.31 -16.45
CA ALA A 53 -5.29 9.61 -15.92
C ALA A 53 -5.75 9.52 -14.45
N TRP A 54 -6.48 8.46 -14.08
CA TRP A 54 -6.86 8.20 -12.71
C TRP A 54 -5.64 7.89 -11.81
N PHE A 55 -4.67 7.11 -12.29
CA PHE A 55 -3.43 6.87 -11.53
C PHE A 55 -2.65 8.17 -11.27
N GLU A 56 -2.55 9.04 -12.26
CA GLU A 56 -1.90 10.35 -12.09
C GLU A 56 -2.61 11.22 -11.06
N GLU A 57 -3.95 11.25 -11.08
CA GLU A 57 -4.76 11.97 -10.08
C GLU A 57 -4.50 11.43 -8.66
N LYS A 58 -4.57 10.10 -8.48
CA LYS A 58 -4.36 9.49 -7.17
C LYS A 58 -2.92 9.62 -6.67
N PHE A 59 -1.93 9.55 -7.58
CA PHE A 59 -0.54 9.83 -7.23
C PHE A 59 -0.35 11.26 -6.74
N GLU A 60 -0.96 12.24 -7.41
CA GLU A 60 -0.88 13.63 -6.99
C GLU A 60 -1.58 13.87 -5.63
N ASP A 61 -2.75 13.26 -5.42
CA ASP A 61 -3.45 13.31 -4.14
C ASP A 61 -2.59 12.74 -2.99
N GLU A 62 -1.95 11.58 -3.20
CA GLU A 62 -1.07 10.96 -2.21
C GLU A 62 0.19 11.79 -1.95
N LEU A 63 0.75 12.37 -3.01
CA LEU A 63 1.95 13.21 -2.92
C LEU A 63 1.69 14.47 -2.09
N LEU A 64 0.53 15.10 -2.26
CA LEU A 64 0.13 16.28 -1.49
C LEU A 64 -0.07 15.98 0.00
N GLU A 65 -0.26 14.73 0.39
CA GLU A 65 -0.34 14.32 1.81
C GLU A 65 1.04 14.20 2.49
N SER A 66 2.14 14.13 1.70
CA SER A 66 3.50 13.96 2.23
C SER A 66 4.41 15.15 1.88
N PRO A 67 4.51 16.17 2.74
CA PRO A 67 5.46 17.27 2.59
C PRO A 67 6.91 16.83 2.38
N ILE A 68 7.29 15.68 2.96
CA ILE A 68 8.62 15.10 2.80
C ILE A 68 8.83 14.60 1.36
N GLN A 69 7.86 13.90 0.78
CA GLN A 69 7.96 13.41 -0.60
C GLN A 69 7.97 14.57 -1.60
N LEU A 70 7.17 15.61 -1.38
CA LEU A 70 7.21 16.84 -2.18
C LEU A 70 8.63 17.41 -2.23
N THR A 71 9.29 17.47 -1.06
CA THR A 71 10.69 17.95 -0.98
C THR A 71 11.66 17.07 -1.79
N PHE A 72 11.55 15.75 -1.72
CA PHE A 72 12.41 14.83 -2.50
C PHE A 72 12.21 14.98 -4.00
N LEU A 73 11.01 15.35 -4.43
CA LEU A 73 10.71 15.63 -5.84
C LEU A 73 11.07 17.07 -6.26
N GLY A 74 11.59 17.88 -5.33
CA GLY A 74 11.96 19.27 -5.59
C GLY A 74 10.76 20.20 -5.77
N ARG A 75 9.62 19.84 -5.17
CA ARG A 75 8.41 20.66 -5.15
C ARG A 75 8.39 21.53 -3.89
N ASP A 76 7.92 22.75 -4.04
CA ASP A 76 7.95 23.77 -2.97
C ASP A 76 6.66 23.84 -2.15
N GLU A 77 5.62 23.11 -2.54
CA GLU A 77 4.37 23.07 -1.79
C GLU A 77 4.58 22.46 -0.41
N ARG A 78 3.95 23.05 0.60
CA ARG A 78 4.01 22.61 1.99
C ARG A 78 5.43 22.51 2.56
N GLN A 79 6.36 23.36 2.05
CA GLN A 79 7.79 23.32 2.39
C GLN A 79 8.07 23.55 3.87
N GLY A 80 7.16 24.23 4.62
CA GLY A 80 7.27 24.41 6.07
C GLY A 80 6.74 23.26 6.93
N GLU A 81 6.21 22.19 6.30
CA GLU A 81 5.54 21.12 7.01
C GLU A 81 6.37 19.82 7.04
N ILE A 82 6.04 18.94 7.97
CA ILE A 82 6.53 17.57 8.11
C ILE A 82 5.32 16.63 8.06
N ASP A 83 5.52 15.41 7.58
CA ASP A 83 4.50 14.37 7.55
C ASP A 83 3.94 14.09 8.96
N ASP A 84 2.68 13.73 9.04
CA ASP A 84 2.03 13.31 10.28
C ASP A 84 2.28 11.82 10.53
N PHE A 85 3.02 11.49 11.60
CA PHE A 85 3.36 10.13 12.01
C PHE A 85 2.39 9.55 13.05
N SER A 86 1.27 10.20 13.33
CA SER A 86 0.27 9.71 14.28
C SER A 86 -0.43 8.43 13.79
N GLU A 87 -1.00 7.67 14.73
CA GLU A 87 -1.87 6.53 14.39
C GLU A 87 -3.08 6.98 13.56
N ALA A 88 -3.63 8.16 13.86
CA ALA A 88 -4.76 8.69 13.11
C ALA A 88 -4.41 8.95 11.64
N ALA A 89 -3.20 9.44 11.35
CA ALA A 89 -2.72 9.62 9.99
C ALA A 89 -2.51 8.26 9.27
N GLN A 90 -1.97 7.27 9.98
CA GLN A 90 -1.83 5.90 9.43
C GLN A 90 -3.19 5.27 9.12
N ASP A 91 -4.17 5.42 10.01
CA ASP A 91 -5.54 4.96 9.78
C ASP A 91 -6.16 5.66 8.56
N ALA A 92 -6.00 6.98 8.47
CA ALA A 92 -6.51 7.75 7.34
C ALA A 92 -5.85 7.32 6.02
N GLN A 93 -4.55 7.06 6.00
CA GLN A 93 -3.83 6.55 4.83
C GLN A 93 -4.36 5.18 4.41
N LEU A 94 -4.52 4.23 5.35
CA LEU A 94 -5.10 2.92 5.05
C LEU A 94 -6.50 3.04 4.47
N GLN A 95 -7.36 3.87 5.06
CA GLN A 95 -8.72 4.09 4.56
C GLN A 95 -8.73 4.67 3.13
N ARG A 96 -7.84 5.62 2.81
CA ARG A 96 -7.69 6.15 1.45
C ARG A 96 -7.25 5.05 0.47
N THR A 97 -6.24 4.26 0.83
CA THR A 97 -5.76 3.14 0.00
C THR A 97 -6.88 2.16 -0.33
N LEU A 98 -7.69 1.77 0.67
CA LEU A 98 -8.81 0.86 0.48
C LEU A 98 -9.95 1.49 -0.33
N ALA A 99 -10.24 2.77 -0.11
CA ALA A 99 -11.25 3.51 -0.88
C ALA A 99 -10.84 3.64 -2.35
N ASN A 100 -9.58 3.96 -2.63
CA ASN A 100 -9.05 4.04 -3.99
C ASN A 100 -9.10 2.67 -4.70
N ALA A 101 -8.78 1.58 -4.01
CA ALA A 101 -8.91 0.24 -4.58
C ALA A 101 -10.37 -0.13 -4.89
N ALA A 102 -11.30 0.24 -4.03
CA ALA A 102 -12.74 0.04 -4.27
C ALA A 102 -13.24 0.88 -5.46
N GLU A 103 -12.79 2.13 -5.57
CA GLU A 103 -13.08 3.02 -6.70
C GLU A 103 -12.53 2.45 -8.02
N LEU A 104 -11.27 1.97 -8.00
CA LEU A 104 -10.62 1.32 -9.14
C LEU A 104 -11.46 0.14 -9.65
N ALA A 105 -11.84 -0.75 -8.74
CA ALA A 105 -12.62 -1.93 -9.08
C ALA A 105 -14.04 -1.61 -9.60
N ALA A 106 -14.64 -0.53 -9.12
CA ALA A 106 -16.00 -0.13 -9.53
C ALA A 106 -16.03 0.69 -10.82
N SER A 107 -14.94 1.40 -11.14
CA SER A 107 -14.92 2.41 -12.19
C SER A 107 -14.32 1.93 -13.50
N PHE A 108 -13.51 0.88 -13.51
CA PHE A 108 -12.76 0.43 -14.68
C PHE A 108 -13.12 -0.99 -15.10
N ASP A 109 -13.30 -1.17 -16.41
CA ASP A 109 -13.54 -2.49 -17.02
C ASP A 109 -12.18 -3.16 -17.31
N TYR A 110 -11.78 -4.09 -16.43
CA TYR A 110 -10.53 -4.82 -16.54
C TYR A 110 -10.32 -5.48 -17.92
N GLU A 111 -11.41 -6.00 -18.54
CA GLU A 111 -11.30 -6.66 -19.84
C GLU A 111 -11.00 -5.69 -20.98
N LYS A 112 -11.25 -4.39 -20.77
CA LYS A 112 -10.93 -3.32 -21.71
C LYS A 112 -9.59 -2.64 -21.46
N LEU A 113 -8.71 -3.26 -20.70
CA LEU A 113 -7.38 -2.74 -20.45
C LEU A 113 -6.33 -3.44 -21.34
N THR A 114 -5.30 -2.68 -21.71
CA THR A 114 -4.10 -3.27 -22.34
C THR A 114 -3.39 -4.22 -21.36
N PRO A 115 -2.57 -5.17 -21.83
CA PRO A 115 -1.82 -6.06 -20.95
C PRO A 115 -0.98 -5.31 -19.89
N ASP A 116 -0.33 -4.20 -20.25
CA ASP A 116 0.47 -3.41 -19.33
C ASP A 116 -0.40 -2.67 -18.30
N ALA A 117 -1.57 -2.15 -18.73
CA ALA A 117 -2.51 -1.52 -17.83
C ALA A 117 -3.16 -2.51 -16.85
N LYS A 118 -3.39 -3.76 -17.27
CA LYS A 118 -3.82 -4.85 -16.37
C LYS A 118 -2.79 -5.12 -15.28
N ILE A 119 -1.50 -5.13 -15.62
CA ILE A 119 -0.43 -5.28 -14.63
C ILE A 119 -0.45 -4.14 -13.61
N SER A 120 -0.58 -2.90 -14.07
CA SER A 120 -0.66 -1.73 -13.19
C SER A 120 -1.88 -1.78 -12.26
N TYR A 121 -3.04 -2.19 -12.81
CA TYR A 121 -4.26 -2.41 -12.05
C TYR A 121 -4.07 -3.49 -10.97
N ASP A 122 -3.50 -4.63 -11.34
CA ASP A 122 -3.26 -5.75 -10.43
C ASP A 122 -2.27 -5.38 -9.31
N ILE A 123 -1.22 -4.60 -9.62
CA ILE A 123 -0.27 -4.09 -8.63
C ILE A 123 -0.98 -3.19 -7.62
N TRP A 124 -1.85 -2.28 -8.07
CA TRP A 124 -2.60 -1.41 -7.19
C TRP A 124 -3.52 -2.18 -6.24
N MET A 125 -4.27 -3.13 -6.76
CA MET A 125 -5.13 -4.01 -5.96
C MET A 125 -4.32 -4.83 -4.96
N TYR A 126 -3.21 -5.42 -5.38
CA TYR A 126 -2.31 -6.16 -4.51
C TYR A 126 -1.72 -5.30 -3.38
N GLN A 127 -1.34 -4.06 -3.68
CA GLN A 127 -0.84 -3.13 -2.66
C GLN A 127 -1.90 -2.82 -1.60
N ALA A 128 -3.15 -2.61 -2.02
CA ALA A 128 -4.25 -2.38 -1.09
C ALA A 128 -4.55 -3.60 -0.20
N GLU A 129 -4.59 -4.81 -0.77
CA GLU A 129 -4.74 -6.05 -0.02
C GLU A 129 -3.60 -6.25 0.98
N THR A 130 -2.37 -5.97 0.55
CA THR A 130 -1.17 -6.09 1.40
C THR A 130 -1.20 -5.07 2.53
N ALA A 131 -1.57 -3.82 2.25
CA ALA A 131 -1.72 -2.78 3.27
C ALA A 131 -2.77 -3.16 4.32
N GLN A 132 -3.92 -3.68 3.88
CA GLN A 132 -4.97 -4.16 4.77
C GLN A 132 -4.50 -5.34 5.64
N ALA A 133 -3.80 -6.31 5.06
CA ALA A 133 -3.28 -7.46 5.81
C ALA A 133 -2.16 -7.05 6.78
N ALA A 134 -1.31 -6.09 6.41
CA ALA A 134 -0.22 -5.58 7.24
C ALA A 134 -0.71 -4.81 8.47
N ASP A 135 -1.91 -4.24 8.42
CA ASP A 135 -2.51 -3.48 9.51
C ASP A 135 -2.61 -4.28 10.83
N ALA A 136 -2.90 -5.57 10.74
CA ALA A 136 -2.92 -6.47 11.90
C ALA A 136 -1.55 -6.58 12.61
N PHE A 137 -0.47 -6.15 11.95
CA PHE A 137 0.90 -6.24 12.44
C PHE A 137 1.54 -4.85 12.64
N ARG A 138 0.75 -3.76 12.62
CA ARG A 138 1.25 -2.38 12.67
C ARG A 138 2.14 -2.09 13.87
N TYR A 139 1.93 -2.79 15.00
CA TYR A 139 2.72 -2.63 16.23
C TYR A 139 3.93 -3.57 16.33
N ASN A 140 4.18 -4.38 15.31
CA ASN A 140 5.28 -5.36 15.34
C ASN A 140 6.63 -4.80 14.84
N GLY A 141 6.68 -3.50 14.53
CA GLY A 141 7.89 -2.83 14.06
C GLY A 141 8.69 -2.18 15.19
N TYR A 142 9.99 -2.00 14.96
CA TYR A 142 10.85 -1.17 15.81
C TYR A 142 10.91 0.24 15.23
N ILE A 143 10.59 1.26 16.03
CA ILE A 143 10.58 2.66 15.58
C ILE A 143 11.98 3.24 15.61
N PHE A 144 12.68 3.10 16.74
CA PHE A 144 14.04 3.60 16.93
C PHE A 144 15.02 2.44 16.89
N VAL A 145 15.85 2.39 15.85
CA VAL A 145 16.87 1.36 15.63
C VAL A 145 18.14 2.00 15.09
N GLN A 146 19.27 1.32 15.23
CA GLN A 146 20.57 1.84 14.85
C GLN A 146 20.86 1.92 13.33
N MET A 147 20.11 1.21 12.48
CA MET A 147 20.44 1.12 11.04
C MET A 147 19.54 1.97 10.14
N GLN A 148 18.32 2.24 10.57
CA GLN A 148 17.36 3.08 9.82
C GLN A 148 16.72 4.05 10.81
N ALA A 149 17.56 4.89 11.34
CA ALA A 149 17.24 5.73 12.48
C ALA A 149 16.35 6.91 12.04
N ILE A 150 15.06 6.78 12.27
CA ILE A 150 14.10 7.85 11.93
C ILE A 150 14.46 9.17 12.63
N HIS A 151 15.10 9.12 13.80
CA HIS A 151 15.53 10.32 14.53
C HIS A 151 16.70 11.05 13.86
N THR A 152 17.55 10.37 13.09
CA THR A 152 18.62 11.00 12.29
C THR A 152 18.14 11.45 10.92
N PHE A 153 17.01 10.94 10.47
CA PHE A 153 16.43 11.32 9.17
C PHE A 153 16.00 12.79 9.12
N PHE A 154 15.41 13.33 10.18
CA PHE A 154 14.95 14.72 10.18
C PHE A 154 16.09 15.72 10.03
N PRO A 155 17.20 15.65 10.80
CA PRO A 155 18.39 16.47 10.52
C PRO A 155 18.91 16.31 9.09
N GLN A 156 18.97 15.09 8.58
CA GLN A 156 19.42 14.83 7.20
C GLN A 156 18.49 15.47 6.18
N LEU A 157 17.18 15.40 6.35
CA LEU A 157 16.19 16.05 5.50
C LEU A 157 16.43 17.56 5.45
N LEU A 158 16.63 18.17 6.61
CA LEU A 158 16.83 19.61 6.74
C LEU A 158 18.16 20.07 6.15
N ILE A 159 19.25 19.32 6.35
CA ILE A 159 20.60 19.69 5.90
C ILE A 159 20.77 19.41 4.40
N ALA A 160 20.31 18.25 3.93
CA ALA A 160 20.65 17.77 2.59
C ALA A 160 19.58 18.08 1.52
N PHE A 161 18.32 18.21 1.91
CA PHE A 161 17.21 18.28 0.96
C PHE A 161 16.39 19.57 1.04
N HIS A 162 16.29 20.19 2.22
CA HIS A 162 15.59 21.47 2.34
C HIS A 162 16.51 22.59 1.85
N LYS A 163 16.16 23.18 0.71
CA LYS A 163 16.92 24.29 0.14
C LYS A 163 16.47 25.61 0.76
N VAL A 164 17.43 26.44 1.13
CA VAL A 164 17.19 27.81 1.61
C VAL A 164 17.82 28.79 0.61
N ILE A 165 17.00 29.49 -0.15
CA ILE A 165 17.40 30.47 -1.16
C ILE A 165 17.10 31.89 -0.69
N ASP A 166 15.99 32.07 0.03
CA ASP A 166 15.54 33.37 0.51
C ASP A 166 15.00 33.33 1.95
N GLY A 167 14.34 34.43 2.38
CA GLY A 167 13.83 34.57 3.74
C GLY A 167 12.60 33.69 4.02
N GLU A 168 11.78 33.42 3.01
CA GLU A 168 10.59 32.55 3.14
C GLU A 168 11.03 31.11 3.31
N ASP A 169 12.02 30.66 2.56
CA ASP A 169 12.61 29.32 2.73
C ASP A 169 13.20 29.13 4.13
N MET A 170 13.84 30.19 4.68
CA MET A 170 14.37 30.14 6.05
C MET A 170 13.24 30.04 7.08
N ASP A 171 12.14 30.77 6.91
CA ASP A 171 10.98 30.68 7.79
C ASP A 171 10.37 29.26 7.72
N ASN A 172 10.25 28.69 6.52
CA ASN A 172 9.81 27.32 6.30
C ASN A 172 10.77 26.29 6.94
N TYR A 173 12.07 26.52 6.87
CA TYR A 173 13.08 25.69 7.55
C TYR A 173 12.84 25.67 9.07
N LEU A 174 12.63 26.83 9.69
CA LEU A 174 12.37 26.93 11.13
C LEU A 174 11.05 26.24 11.54
N LEU A 175 10.03 26.35 10.69
CA LEU A 175 8.77 25.61 10.90
C LEU A 175 9.00 24.10 10.86
N ARG A 176 9.81 23.61 9.93
CA ARG A 176 10.18 22.18 9.85
C ARG A 176 10.99 21.69 11.03
N VAL A 177 11.90 22.50 11.57
CA VAL A 177 12.61 22.18 12.82
C VAL A 177 11.60 21.92 13.94
N SER A 178 10.62 22.83 14.09
CA SER A 178 9.56 22.69 15.09
C SER A 178 8.64 21.49 14.80
N GLY A 179 8.29 21.27 13.53
CA GLY A 179 7.48 20.13 13.07
C GLY A 179 8.17 18.79 13.32
N SER A 180 9.50 18.73 13.15
CA SER A 180 10.31 17.53 13.43
C SER A 180 10.24 17.13 14.90
N ALA A 181 10.19 18.09 15.82
CA ALA A 181 10.03 17.78 17.25
C ALA A 181 8.66 17.11 17.52
N ASN A 182 7.59 17.62 16.91
CA ASN A 182 6.26 17.02 17.01
C ASN A 182 6.21 15.61 16.39
N ALA A 183 6.84 15.40 15.25
CA ALA A 183 6.96 14.10 14.60
C ALA A 183 7.70 13.07 15.49
N ILE A 184 8.78 13.48 16.15
CA ILE A 184 9.49 12.63 17.12
C ILE A 184 8.59 12.28 18.31
N ASP A 185 7.80 13.20 18.84
CA ASP A 185 6.87 12.91 19.94
C ASP A 185 5.79 11.89 19.53
N GLN A 186 5.28 11.98 18.30
CA GLN A 186 4.36 10.97 17.75
C GLN A 186 5.03 9.59 17.64
N LEU A 187 6.26 9.54 17.13
CA LEU A 187 7.04 8.31 17.01
C LEU A 187 7.41 7.71 18.38
N ILE A 188 7.69 8.54 19.39
CA ILE A 188 7.89 8.09 20.78
C ILE A 188 6.59 7.47 21.32
N THR A 189 5.45 8.08 21.05
CA THR A 189 4.14 7.56 21.46
C THR A 189 3.90 6.18 20.84
N LEU A 190 4.11 6.05 19.53
CA LEU A 190 3.98 4.78 18.81
C LEU A 190 4.97 3.72 19.35
N SER A 191 6.22 4.11 19.63
CA SER A 191 7.23 3.21 20.22
C SER A 191 6.82 2.69 21.60
N LYS A 192 6.16 3.52 22.42
CA LYS A 192 5.61 3.11 23.72
C LYS A 192 4.46 2.12 23.54
N THR A 193 3.54 2.37 22.60
CA THR A 193 2.47 1.45 22.28
C THR A 193 3.01 0.09 21.84
N ASN A 194 4.04 0.05 20.96
CA ASN A 194 4.69 -1.19 20.56
C ASN A 194 5.32 -1.92 21.75
N ALA A 195 5.97 -1.18 22.65
CA ALA A 195 6.60 -1.76 23.83
C ALA A 195 5.59 -2.35 24.82
N GLU A 196 4.38 -1.80 24.93
CA GLU A 196 3.28 -2.31 25.74
C GLU A 196 2.75 -3.64 25.20
N THR A 197 2.78 -3.85 23.88
CA THR A 197 2.46 -5.14 23.24
C THR A 197 3.60 -6.16 23.32
N GLY A 198 4.75 -5.77 23.92
CA GLY A 198 5.92 -6.64 24.07
C GLY A 198 6.94 -6.52 22.95
N VAL A 199 6.72 -5.66 21.96
CA VAL A 199 7.63 -5.45 20.83
C VAL A 199 8.65 -4.37 21.19
N ARG A 200 9.91 -4.79 21.38
CA ARG A 200 11.02 -3.91 21.77
C ARG A 200 12.26 -4.24 20.95
N PRO A 201 13.05 -3.22 20.55
CA PRO A 201 14.34 -3.46 19.92
C PRO A 201 15.26 -4.34 20.80
N PRO A 202 16.22 -5.05 20.20
CA PRO A 202 17.26 -5.74 20.95
C PRO A 202 18.07 -4.76 21.80
N TYR A 203 18.58 -5.23 22.96
CA TYR A 203 19.26 -4.37 23.93
C TYR A 203 20.42 -3.56 23.32
N PHE A 204 21.20 -4.17 22.43
CA PHE A 204 22.34 -3.51 21.79
C PHE A 204 21.95 -2.32 20.89
N ALA A 205 20.71 -2.22 20.45
CA ALA A 205 20.24 -1.10 19.63
C ALA A 205 20.07 0.20 20.45
N PHE A 206 19.80 0.10 21.75
CA PHE A 206 19.53 1.28 22.60
C PHE A 206 20.75 2.18 22.73
N ASP A 207 21.94 1.60 22.93
CA ASP A 207 23.17 2.37 23.13
C ASP A 207 23.48 3.23 21.90
N SER A 208 23.33 2.67 20.69
CA SER A 208 23.55 3.39 19.44
C SER A 208 22.52 4.51 19.23
N VAL A 209 21.24 4.25 19.49
CA VAL A 209 20.16 5.26 19.36
C VAL A 209 20.39 6.43 20.32
N ILE A 210 20.79 6.13 21.57
CA ILE A 210 21.10 7.16 22.60
C ILE A 210 22.31 7.99 22.15
N GLU A 211 23.37 7.35 21.64
CA GLU A 211 24.56 8.04 21.15
C GLU A 211 24.21 8.98 19.98
N GLU A 212 23.45 8.51 19.00
CA GLU A 212 23.00 9.30 17.87
C GLU A 212 22.11 10.50 18.29
N ALA A 213 21.17 10.27 19.20
CA ALA A 213 20.35 11.32 19.75
C ALA A 213 21.19 12.39 20.49
N ASN A 214 22.21 11.97 21.24
CA ASN A 214 23.13 12.90 21.92
C ASN A 214 23.97 13.70 20.92
N LYS A 215 24.40 13.11 19.80
CA LYS A 215 25.10 13.84 18.72
C LYS A 215 24.22 14.92 18.13
N ILE A 216 22.95 14.65 17.88
CA ILE A 216 22.00 15.66 17.39
C ILE A 216 21.88 16.84 18.38
N ILE A 217 21.73 16.56 19.66
CA ILE A 217 21.58 17.58 20.70
C ILE A 217 22.86 18.39 20.89
N SER A 218 24.03 17.75 20.78
CA SER A 218 25.33 18.43 20.92
C SER A 218 25.77 19.19 19.67
N GLY A 219 25.05 19.06 18.55
CA GLY A 219 25.40 19.69 17.29
C GLY A 219 26.52 19.00 16.53
N ALA A 220 26.86 17.74 16.87
CA ALA A 220 27.86 17.00 16.10
C ALA A 220 27.32 16.65 14.68
N PRO A 221 28.14 16.69 13.64
CA PRO A 221 29.61 16.91 13.63
C PRO A 221 30.04 18.38 13.69
N PHE A 222 29.09 19.32 13.70
CA PHE A 222 29.33 20.77 13.70
C PHE A 222 29.61 21.27 15.13
N ASP A 223 30.37 20.49 15.89
CA ASP A 223 30.83 20.91 17.21
C ASP A 223 31.98 21.91 17.12
N GLU A 224 32.45 22.38 18.26
CA GLU A 224 33.50 23.39 18.35
C GLU A 224 34.86 22.95 17.81
N SER A 225 35.00 21.74 17.28
CA SER A 225 36.29 21.24 16.75
C SER A 225 36.77 22.03 15.52
N GLY A 226 35.83 22.66 14.80
CA GLY A 226 36.16 23.42 13.58
C GLY A 226 36.71 22.53 12.44
N GLU A 227 36.53 21.22 12.56
CA GLU A 227 36.81 20.26 11.52
C GLU A 227 35.53 20.01 10.73
N ASP A 228 35.37 20.73 9.63
CA ASP A 228 34.29 20.55 8.65
C ASP A 228 34.57 19.31 7.76
#